data_f6397c0dd66d3383c768b01fb48395d6
#
_entry.id   f6397c0dd66d3383c768b01fb48395d6
#
_cell.length_a   1.000
_cell.length_b   1.000
_cell.length_c   1.000
_cell.angle_alpha   90.00
_cell.angle_beta   90.00
_cell.angle_gamma   90.00
#
_symmetry.space_group_name_H-M   'P 1'
#
loop_
_entity.id
_entity.type
_entity.pdbx_description
1 polymer ?
#
loop_
_entity_poly.entity_id
_entity_poly.type
_entity_poly.pdbx_seq_one_letter_code
_entity_poly.pdbx_strand_id
1 'polypeptide(L)'
;TLRRSHIVEAAFQLVGPDGDETSTARKGTLMARIAGDRSIPNDSPLFAATERQFGENLERLLAGYAAAGVPVFIGTLASNERDQPPFVSSPLPPADAERWTALETATTDALARGRRDEAYRDAAALVRIHDPSADAWFLLGRVAEANRRAEEARHAYLAAKDRDQLRFRAPESFNEIIRSSAHGTGATVVDVQSKLAGAATGGIIGNDLMLEHLHPNLAGYFLMSDAFYAAMMAATIGGSGARFVDTATARKEIPVTEAGRLAAEWRIQRLKGDWPFHEERQPFSLPPPKGEIEKIAQAWFAGQMSWANAMDASLVYYQRVGRYDEAARVAVNVAMAFPFEANPRFVAGSVMLKDGDTRRALPWLRSAAELESRNPKFLMALAQGYFEAGMFQESAVVLERVLLLEPEHPTAPQYLERARAAAEG
;
A
#
# COMPACT_ATOMS: atom_id res chain seq x y z
N THR A 1 19.72 12.32 14.12
CA THR A 1 20.09 12.11 12.71
C THR A 1 19.61 10.75 12.27
N LEU A 2 18.33 10.63 11.95
CA LEU A 2 17.78 9.49 11.23
C LEU A 2 18.31 9.60 9.80
N ARG A 3 19.44 8.98 9.54
CA ARG A 3 19.91 8.71 8.19
C ARG A 3 18.78 7.97 7.46
N ARG A 4 18.52 8.39 6.21
CA ARG A 4 17.59 7.82 5.25
C ARG A 4 17.44 6.32 5.46
N SER A 5 16.23 5.87 5.71
CA SER A 5 15.96 4.44 5.81
C SER A 5 16.29 3.82 4.45
N HIS A 6 17.25 2.90 4.40
CA HIS A 6 17.59 2.16 3.19
C HIS A 6 16.40 1.41 2.58
N ILE A 7 15.37 1.15 3.39
CA ILE A 7 14.10 0.56 2.93
C ILE A 7 13.31 1.56 2.08
N VAL A 8 13.26 2.85 2.48
CA VAL A 8 12.60 3.90 1.69
C VAL A 8 13.40 4.18 0.43
N GLU A 9 14.72 4.20 0.50
CA GLU A 9 15.60 4.37 -0.67
C GLU A 9 15.52 3.18 -1.62
N ALA A 10 15.45 1.95 -1.12
CA ALA A 10 15.21 0.76 -1.91
C ALA A 10 13.79 0.75 -2.53
N ALA A 11 12.76 1.19 -1.80
CA ALA A 11 11.41 1.33 -2.33
C ALA A 11 11.34 2.43 -3.40
N PHE A 12 12.04 3.56 -3.22
CA PHE A 12 12.17 4.60 -4.24
C PHE A 12 13.00 4.15 -5.44
N GLN A 13 14.02 3.31 -5.26
CA GLN A 13 14.78 2.71 -6.37
C GLN A 13 13.99 1.64 -7.11
N LEU A 14 13.07 0.94 -6.43
CA LEU A 14 12.13 -0.01 -7.04
C LEU A 14 11.00 0.69 -7.81
N VAL A 15 10.63 1.92 -7.42
CA VAL A 15 9.50 2.69 -7.98
C VAL A 15 9.98 3.99 -8.64
N GLY A 16 11.28 4.31 -8.55
CA GLY A 16 11.88 5.49 -9.17
C GLY A 16 11.73 5.50 -10.70
N PRO A 17 11.77 6.66 -11.34
CA PRO A 17 11.86 6.72 -12.79
C PRO A 17 13.09 5.93 -13.22
N ASP A 18 12.91 5.02 -14.18
CA ASP A 18 14.01 4.28 -14.78
C ASP A 18 15.11 5.27 -15.19
N GLY A 19 16.20 5.27 -14.42
CA GLY A 19 17.35 6.06 -14.77
C GLY A 19 17.88 5.56 -16.10
N ASP A 20 17.94 6.46 -17.06
CA ASP A 20 18.70 6.40 -18.28
C ASP A 20 18.50 5.15 -19.18
N GLU A 21 17.56 5.25 -20.13
CA GLU A 21 17.39 4.27 -21.22
C GLU A 21 18.63 4.12 -22.14
N THR A 22 19.73 4.81 -21.87
CA THR A 22 20.96 4.78 -22.69
C THR A 22 21.92 3.63 -22.35
N SER A 23 21.64 2.85 -21.26
CA SER A 23 22.43 1.67 -20.94
C SER A 23 21.87 0.42 -21.65
N THR A 24 22.39 0.07 -22.80
CA THR A 24 22.10 -1.16 -23.56
C THR A 24 22.42 -2.46 -22.80
N ALA A 25 22.84 -2.42 -21.54
CA ALA A 25 23.28 -3.55 -20.73
C ALA A 25 22.25 -4.10 -19.74
N ARG A 26 21.02 -3.51 -19.61
CA ARG A 26 20.03 -3.94 -18.60
C ARG A 26 18.66 -4.20 -19.21
N LYS A 27 18.55 -5.25 -20.03
CA LYS A 27 17.24 -5.76 -20.49
C LYS A 27 16.57 -6.57 -19.37
N GLY A 28 15.31 -6.25 -19.02
CA GLY A 28 14.44 -7.02 -18.12
C GLY A 28 14.12 -6.31 -16.80
N THR A 29 13.00 -6.72 -16.16
CA THR A 29 12.58 -6.25 -14.84
C THR A 29 13.57 -6.64 -13.75
N LEU A 30 13.53 -5.98 -12.59
CA LEU A 30 14.34 -6.38 -11.43
C LEU A 30 14.04 -7.83 -11.04
N MET A 31 12.77 -8.25 -11.12
CA MET A 31 12.34 -9.64 -10.88
C MET A 31 13.05 -10.62 -11.82
N ALA A 32 13.13 -10.32 -13.13
CA ALA A 32 13.83 -11.15 -14.10
C ALA A 32 15.33 -11.29 -13.84
N ARG A 33 15.92 -10.26 -13.19
CA ARG A 33 17.36 -10.26 -12.86
C ARG A 33 17.69 -10.99 -11.57
N ILE A 34 16.77 -11.00 -10.61
CA ILE A 34 16.93 -11.66 -9.29
C ILE A 34 16.61 -13.14 -9.38
N ALA A 35 15.63 -13.52 -10.23
CA ALA A 35 15.24 -14.92 -10.39
C ALA A 35 16.35 -15.72 -11.12
N GLY A 36 17.27 -16.30 -10.35
CA GLY A 36 18.29 -17.22 -10.84
C GLY A 36 17.65 -18.54 -11.30
N ASP A 37 17.01 -19.25 -10.36
CA ASP A 37 16.22 -20.43 -10.65
C ASP A 37 14.74 -20.03 -10.80
N ARG A 38 14.20 -20.24 -11.99
CA ARG A 38 12.80 -19.89 -12.32
C ARG A 38 11.81 -21.00 -11.97
N SER A 39 12.30 -22.13 -11.49
CA SER A 39 11.47 -23.28 -11.13
C SER A 39 12.04 -23.96 -9.89
N ILE A 40 11.35 -23.85 -8.77
CA ILE A 40 11.72 -24.46 -7.49
C ILE A 40 10.55 -25.34 -7.02
N PRO A 41 10.58 -26.65 -7.30
CA PRO A 41 9.53 -27.58 -6.84
C PRO A 41 9.44 -27.64 -5.30
N ASN A 42 8.23 -27.97 -4.78
CA ASN A 42 7.99 -28.08 -3.34
C ASN A 42 8.82 -29.17 -2.65
N ASP A 43 9.11 -30.24 -3.36
CA ASP A 43 9.89 -31.40 -2.90
C ASP A 43 11.41 -31.24 -3.12
N SER A 44 11.83 -30.07 -3.61
CA SER A 44 13.26 -29.83 -3.86
C SER A 44 14.03 -29.58 -2.56
N PRO A 45 15.29 -30.06 -2.47
CA PRO A 45 16.17 -29.75 -1.34
C PRO A 45 16.39 -28.25 -1.14
N LEU A 46 16.35 -27.46 -2.22
CA LEU A 46 16.47 -26.01 -2.18
C LEU A 46 15.28 -25.38 -1.48
N PHE A 47 14.05 -25.82 -1.76
CA PHE A 47 12.85 -25.32 -1.09
C PHE A 47 12.91 -25.60 0.41
N ALA A 48 13.20 -26.85 0.81
CA ALA A 48 13.36 -27.22 2.21
C ALA A 48 14.49 -26.45 2.93
N ALA A 49 15.58 -26.15 2.24
CA ALA A 49 16.64 -25.32 2.79
C ALA A 49 16.20 -23.87 2.99
N THR A 50 15.39 -23.33 2.07
CA THR A 50 14.85 -21.96 2.16
C THR A 50 13.88 -21.81 3.34
N GLU A 51 13.00 -22.77 3.56
CA GLU A 51 12.09 -22.78 4.73
C GLU A 51 12.88 -22.80 6.04
N ARG A 52 13.88 -23.67 6.16
CA ARG A 52 14.73 -23.72 7.36
C ARG A 52 15.47 -22.39 7.57
N GLN A 53 16.11 -21.86 6.53
CA GLN A 53 16.84 -20.59 6.61
C GLN A 53 15.92 -19.43 7.00
N PHE A 54 14.72 -19.38 6.44
CA PHE A 54 13.73 -18.37 6.79
C PHE A 54 13.35 -18.46 8.28
N GLY A 55 13.03 -19.67 8.77
CA GLY A 55 12.69 -19.91 10.17
C GLY A 55 13.82 -19.51 11.12
N GLU A 56 15.04 -20.00 10.87
CA GLU A 56 16.21 -19.68 11.70
C GLU A 56 16.54 -18.19 11.73
N ASN A 57 16.41 -17.49 10.61
CA ASN A 57 16.64 -16.06 10.54
C ASN A 57 15.55 -15.27 11.29
N LEU A 58 14.30 -15.68 11.13
CA LEU A 58 13.17 -15.06 11.80
C LEU A 58 13.26 -15.25 13.32
N GLU A 59 13.51 -16.47 13.79
CA GLU A 59 13.68 -16.76 15.22
C GLU A 59 14.81 -15.96 15.84
N ARG A 60 15.96 -15.87 15.15
CA ARG A 60 17.10 -15.07 15.62
C ARG A 60 16.75 -13.58 15.70
N LEU A 61 16.04 -13.05 14.70
CA LEU A 61 15.58 -11.66 14.70
C LEU A 61 14.62 -11.39 15.85
N LEU A 62 13.59 -12.21 16.01
CA LEU A 62 12.58 -12.05 17.05
C LEU A 62 13.17 -12.22 18.47
N ALA A 63 14.06 -13.20 18.66
CA ALA A 63 14.78 -13.39 19.93
C ALA A 63 15.65 -12.18 20.29
N GLY A 64 16.28 -11.54 19.31
CA GLY A 64 17.04 -10.31 19.53
C GLY A 64 16.18 -9.15 20.03
N TYR A 65 15.01 -8.95 19.47
CA TYR A 65 14.05 -7.94 19.96
C TYR A 65 13.48 -8.30 21.33
N ALA A 66 13.14 -9.57 21.55
CA ALA A 66 12.66 -10.04 22.84
C ALA A 66 13.71 -9.79 23.95
N ALA A 67 14.99 -10.12 23.71
CA ALA A 67 16.08 -9.87 24.64
C ALA A 67 16.28 -8.36 24.94
N ALA A 68 15.97 -7.49 23.98
CA ALA A 68 16.01 -6.04 24.15
C ALA A 68 14.73 -5.47 24.79
N GLY A 69 13.73 -6.28 25.13
CA GLY A 69 12.45 -5.83 25.67
C GLY A 69 11.60 -5.02 24.68
N VAL A 70 11.84 -5.18 23.36
CA VAL A 70 11.11 -4.46 22.32
C VAL A 70 9.95 -5.32 21.83
N PRO A 71 8.70 -4.86 21.97
CA PRO A 71 7.54 -5.59 21.47
C PRO A 71 7.56 -5.66 19.93
N VAL A 72 7.33 -6.85 19.38
CA VAL A 72 7.29 -7.08 17.94
C VAL A 72 5.89 -7.51 17.50
N PHE A 73 5.41 -6.93 16.42
CA PHE A 73 4.20 -7.32 15.72
C PHE A 73 4.59 -7.81 14.32
N ILE A 74 4.23 -9.04 14.00
CA ILE A 74 4.57 -9.65 12.72
C ILE A 74 3.31 -10.08 11.98
N GLY A 75 3.17 -9.62 10.72
CA GLY A 75 2.03 -9.98 9.87
C GLY A 75 2.20 -11.33 9.20
N THR A 76 1.10 -12.07 9.04
CA THR A 76 1.05 -13.17 8.07
C THR A 76 1.12 -12.62 6.65
N LEU A 77 1.71 -13.41 5.74
CA LEU A 77 1.88 -13.05 4.34
C LEU A 77 0.58 -13.32 3.57
N ALA A 78 0.21 -12.38 2.73
CA ALA A 78 -0.95 -12.46 1.85
C ALA A 78 -0.56 -12.18 0.41
N SER A 79 -1.27 -12.75 -0.53
CA SER A 79 -1.04 -12.55 -1.96
C SER A 79 -2.36 -12.64 -2.74
N ASN A 80 -2.32 -12.30 -4.04
CA ASN A 80 -3.46 -12.47 -4.93
C ASN A 80 -3.62 -13.96 -5.25
N GLU A 81 -4.65 -14.56 -4.71
CA GLU A 81 -4.94 -16.00 -4.84
C GLU A 81 -5.88 -16.25 -6.03
N ARG A 82 -6.96 -15.44 -6.14
CA ARG A 82 -8.06 -15.63 -7.11
C ARG A 82 -7.72 -15.18 -8.52
N ASP A 83 -7.11 -14.02 -8.66
CA ASP A 83 -6.99 -13.35 -9.96
C ASP A 83 -5.55 -13.40 -10.54
N GLN A 84 -4.61 -14.01 -9.80
CA GLN A 84 -3.27 -14.25 -10.27
C GLN A 84 -3.05 -15.75 -10.54
N PRO A 85 -3.05 -16.18 -11.81
CA PRO A 85 -2.67 -17.54 -12.17
C PRO A 85 -1.25 -17.88 -11.69
N PRO A 86 -0.93 -19.15 -11.47
CA PRO A 86 0.46 -19.59 -11.28
C PRO A 86 1.37 -19.11 -12.39
N PHE A 87 2.59 -18.74 -12.05
CA PHE A 87 3.58 -18.34 -13.04
C PHE A 87 4.25 -19.55 -13.69
N VAL A 88 4.57 -20.56 -12.89
CA VAL A 88 5.22 -21.79 -13.37
C VAL A 88 4.60 -23.01 -12.70
N SER A 89 3.96 -23.84 -13.49
CA SER A 89 3.41 -25.13 -13.08
C SER A 89 4.41 -26.26 -13.28
N SER A 90 4.24 -27.34 -12.52
CA SER A 90 5.03 -28.57 -12.72
C SER A 90 4.80 -29.13 -14.12
N PRO A 91 5.86 -29.55 -14.83
CA PRO A 91 5.70 -30.12 -16.16
C PRO A 91 4.89 -31.43 -16.10
N LEU A 92 3.94 -31.56 -17.03
CA LEU A 92 3.09 -32.74 -17.16
C LEU A 92 3.90 -33.93 -17.72
N PRO A 93 3.75 -35.14 -17.15
CA PRO A 93 4.33 -36.36 -17.76
C PRO A 93 3.79 -36.55 -19.19
N PRO A 94 4.64 -36.85 -20.18
CA PRO A 94 4.23 -37.01 -21.59
C PRO A 94 3.12 -38.05 -21.80
N ALA A 95 3.08 -39.10 -20.99
CA ALA A 95 2.06 -40.14 -21.06
C ALA A 95 0.64 -39.64 -20.76
N ASP A 96 0.51 -38.53 -20.02
CA ASP A 96 -0.76 -37.98 -19.60
C ASP A 96 -1.23 -36.80 -20.49
N ALA A 97 -0.41 -36.33 -21.43
CA ALA A 97 -0.63 -35.10 -22.18
C ALA A 97 -1.94 -35.07 -22.98
N GLU A 98 -2.27 -36.15 -23.71
CA GLU A 98 -3.50 -36.23 -24.51
C GLU A 98 -4.75 -36.20 -23.62
N ARG A 99 -4.76 -37.03 -22.57
CA ARG A 99 -5.85 -37.07 -21.59
C ARG A 99 -6.04 -35.74 -20.87
N TRP A 100 -4.94 -35.09 -20.51
CA TRP A 100 -4.93 -33.78 -19.88
C TRP A 100 -5.59 -32.74 -20.77
N THR A 101 -5.12 -32.59 -22.02
CA THR A 101 -5.64 -31.60 -22.97
C THR A 101 -7.12 -31.81 -23.23
N ALA A 102 -7.57 -33.05 -23.36
CA ALA A 102 -8.98 -33.37 -23.51
C ALA A 102 -9.85 -32.93 -22.32
N LEU A 103 -9.38 -33.21 -21.09
CA LEU A 103 -10.09 -32.81 -19.86
C LEU A 103 -10.04 -31.28 -19.63
N GLU A 104 -8.95 -30.61 -19.88
CA GLU A 104 -8.82 -29.17 -19.77
C GLU A 104 -9.76 -28.44 -20.71
N THR A 105 -9.81 -28.88 -21.97
CA THR A 105 -10.75 -28.38 -22.97
C THR A 105 -12.18 -28.64 -22.53
N ALA A 106 -12.51 -29.87 -22.10
CA ALA A 106 -13.84 -30.23 -21.62
C ALA A 106 -14.27 -29.37 -20.40
N THR A 107 -13.35 -29.18 -19.45
CA THR A 107 -13.58 -28.32 -18.27
C THR A 107 -13.94 -26.89 -18.68
N THR A 108 -13.14 -26.31 -19.55
CA THR A 108 -13.33 -24.92 -20.02
C THR A 108 -14.62 -24.77 -20.78
N ASP A 109 -14.95 -25.72 -21.68
CA ASP A 109 -16.18 -25.75 -22.45
C ASP A 109 -17.42 -25.96 -21.56
N ALA A 110 -17.34 -26.84 -20.58
CA ALA A 110 -18.44 -27.10 -19.65
C ALA A 110 -18.70 -25.84 -18.78
N LEU A 111 -17.64 -25.18 -18.31
CA LEU A 111 -17.74 -23.93 -17.54
C LEU A 111 -18.38 -22.81 -18.38
N ALA A 112 -17.94 -22.62 -19.63
CA ALA A 112 -18.47 -21.60 -20.54
C ALA A 112 -19.98 -21.86 -20.89
N ARG A 113 -20.40 -23.10 -20.92
CA ARG A 113 -21.79 -23.48 -21.16
C ARG A 113 -22.65 -23.58 -19.90
N GLY A 114 -22.10 -23.21 -18.71
CA GLY A 114 -22.81 -23.26 -17.44
C GLY A 114 -23.03 -24.66 -16.87
N ARG A 115 -22.37 -25.70 -17.45
CA ARG A 115 -22.43 -27.09 -16.97
C ARG A 115 -21.47 -27.29 -15.80
N ARG A 116 -21.77 -26.65 -14.68
CA ARG A 116 -20.87 -26.44 -13.57
C ARG A 116 -20.40 -27.73 -12.89
N ASP A 117 -21.28 -28.69 -12.66
CA ASP A 117 -20.96 -29.98 -12.03
C ASP A 117 -20.05 -30.86 -12.91
N GLU A 118 -20.24 -30.78 -14.24
CA GLU A 118 -19.35 -31.45 -15.19
C GLU A 118 -17.96 -30.83 -15.16
N ALA A 119 -17.89 -29.50 -15.29
CA ALA A 119 -16.63 -28.78 -15.18
C ALA A 119 -15.89 -29.09 -13.86
N TYR A 120 -16.59 -29.19 -12.74
CA TYR A 120 -15.98 -29.52 -11.45
C TYR A 120 -15.40 -30.95 -11.42
N ARG A 121 -16.13 -31.93 -11.93
CA ARG A 121 -15.62 -33.33 -12.00
C ARG A 121 -14.37 -33.42 -12.88
N ASP A 122 -14.36 -32.72 -14.01
CA ASP A 122 -13.25 -32.75 -14.95
C ASP A 122 -12.03 -32.01 -14.40
N ALA A 123 -12.20 -30.83 -13.77
CA ALA A 123 -11.13 -30.11 -13.07
C ALA A 123 -10.53 -30.93 -11.92
N ALA A 124 -11.38 -31.62 -11.13
CA ALA A 124 -10.92 -32.50 -10.07
C ALA A 124 -10.21 -33.73 -10.64
N ALA A 125 -10.55 -34.18 -11.86
CA ALA A 125 -9.81 -35.25 -12.54
C ALA A 125 -8.42 -34.81 -12.99
N LEU A 126 -8.23 -33.56 -13.44
CA LEU A 126 -6.92 -33.01 -13.76
C LEU A 126 -6.00 -33.03 -12.55
N VAL A 127 -6.48 -32.59 -11.38
CA VAL A 127 -5.71 -32.66 -10.13
C VAL A 127 -5.31 -34.08 -9.79
N ARG A 128 -6.18 -35.08 -9.97
CA ARG A 128 -5.86 -36.50 -9.73
C ARG A 128 -4.85 -37.08 -10.71
N ILE A 129 -4.82 -36.58 -11.95
CA ILE A 129 -3.81 -37.00 -12.94
C ILE A 129 -2.42 -36.49 -12.56
N HIS A 130 -2.32 -35.24 -12.16
CA HIS A 130 -1.06 -34.59 -11.84
C HIS A 130 -1.21 -33.59 -10.70
N ASP A 131 -1.22 -34.08 -9.45
CA ASP A 131 -1.35 -33.25 -8.24
C ASP A 131 -0.30 -32.11 -8.14
N PRO A 132 0.98 -32.25 -8.59
CA PRO A 132 1.94 -31.16 -8.56
C PRO A 132 1.60 -29.96 -9.48
N SER A 133 0.59 -30.09 -10.36
CA SER A 133 0.20 -29.02 -11.29
C SER A 133 -0.48 -27.86 -10.57
N ALA A 134 0.20 -26.71 -10.51
CA ALA A 134 -0.41 -25.46 -10.03
C ALA A 134 -1.61 -25.02 -10.88
N ASP A 135 -1.53 -25.21 -12.20
CA ASP A 135 -2.60 -24.84 -13.14
C ASP A 135 -3.87 -25.67 -12.93
N ALA A 136 -3.74 -26.99 -12.66
CA ALA A 136 -4.89 -27.84 -12.35
C ALA A 136 -5.64 -27.36 -11.10
N TRP A 137 -4.90 -27.05 -10.06
CA TRP A 137 -5.47 -26.53 -8.82
C TRP A 137 -6.10 -25.15 -9.02
N PHE A 138 -5.48 -24.28 -9.80
CA PHE A 138 -6.04 -22.97 -10.11
C PHE A 138 -7.35 -23.09 -10.91
N LEU A 139 -7.40 -23.97 -11.91
CA LEU A 139 -8.61 -24.26 -12.68
C LEU A 139 -9.71 -24.84 -11.78
N LEU A 140 -9.37 -25.76 -10.87
CA LEU A 140 -10.33 -26.30 -9.90
C LEU A 140 -10.87 -25.19 -8.99
N GLY A 141 -10.03 -24.26 -8.54
CA GLY A 141 -10.45 -23.09 -7.77
C GLY A 141 -11.48 -22.24 -8.51
N ARG A 142 -11.21 -21.90 -9.77
CA ARG A 142 -12.14 -21.14 -10.62
C ARG A 142 -13.47 -21.85 -10.81
N VAL A 143 -13.44 -23.15 -11.02
CA VAL A 143 -14.66 -23.95 -11.22
C VAL A 143 -15.45 -24.11 -9.91
N ALA A 144 -14.77 -24.31 -8.78
CA ALA A 144 -15.39 -24.37 -7.46
C ALA A 144 -16.07 -23.04 -7.11
N GLU A 145 -15.40 -21.91 -7.38
CA GLU A 145 -15.97 -20.57 -7.19
C GLU A 145 -17.22 -20.35 -8.05
N ALA A 146 -17.18 -20.71 -9.33
CA ALA A 146 -18.34 -20.65 -10.22
C ALA A 146 -19.51 -21.54 -9.73
N ASN A 147 -19.21 -22.62 -9.03
CA ASN A 147 -20.16 -23.52 -8.36
C ASN A 147 -20.62 -23.02 -6.99
N ARG A 148 -20.15 -21.85 -6.51
CA ARG A 148 -20.41 -21.28 -5.18
C ARG A 148 -19.93 -22.17 -4.03
N ARG A 149 -18.87 -22.95 -4.27
CA ARG A 149 -18.20 -23.81 -3.27
C ARG A 149 -17.02 -23.04 -2.69
N ALA A 150 -17.32 -22.04 -1.85
CA ALA A 150 -16.33 -21.04 -1.42
C ALA A 150 -15.11 -21.65 -0.71
N GLU A 151 -15.30 -22.59 0.22
CA GLU A 151 -14.22 -23.23 0.95
C GLU A 151 -13.34 -24.09 0.03
N GLU A 152 -13.95 -24.84 -0.88
CA GLU A 152 -13.24 -25.66 -1.86
C GLU A 152 -12.46 -24.77 -2.84
N ALA A 153 -13.06 -23.66 -3.28
CA ALA A 153 -12.39 -22.69 -4.13
C ALA A 153 -11.16 -22.09 -3.44
N ARG A 154 -11.32 -21.65 -2.20
CA ARG A 154 -10.22 -21.11 -1.38
C ARG A 154 -9.09 -22.12 -1.21
N HIS A 155 -9.42 -23.35 -0.84
CA HIS A 155 -8.45 -24.42 -0.71
C HIS A 155 -7.70 -24.67 -2.03
N ALA A 156 -8.41 -24.71 -3.15
CA ALA A 156 -7.81 -24.96 -4.45
C ALA A 156 -6.89 -23.83 -4.90
N TYR A 157 -7.27 -22.55 -4.68
CA TYR A 157 -6.41 -21.42 -5.00
C TYR A 157 -5.15 -21.36 -4.13
N LEU A 158 -5.25 -21.66 -2.82
CA LEU A 158 -4.08 -21.77 -1.96
C LEU A 158 -3.17 -22.92 -2.40
N ALA A 159 -3.75 -24.09 -2.74
CA ALA A 159 -3.01 -25.21 -3.25
C ALA A 159 -2.28 -24.89 -4.58
N ALA A 160 -2.92 -24.11 -5.45
CA ALA A 160 -2.31 -23.61 -6.68
C ALA A 160 -1.10 -22.69 -6.40
N LYS A 161 -1.28 -21.73 -5.48
CA LYS A 161 -0.20 -20.82 -5.05
C LYS A 161 0.99 -21.59 -4.48
N ASP A 162 0.73 -22.57 -3.62
CA ASP A 162 1.76 -23.37 -2.98
C ASP A 162 2.55 -24.23 -3.98
N ARG A 163 1.93 -24.62 -5.10
CA ARG A 163 2.55 -25.40 -6.17
C ARG A 163 3.20 -24.55 -7.27
N ASP A 164 3.02 -23.23 -7.26
CA ASP A 164 3.66 -22.31 -8.19
C ASP A 164 5.17 -22.35 -7.98
N GLN A 165 5.92 -22.88 -8.97
CA GLN A 165 7.36 -23.08 -8.85
C GLN A 165 8.18 -21.80 -8.97
N LEU A 166 7.61 -20.71 -9.51
CA LEU A 166 8.21 -19.39 -9.46
C LEU A 166 7.81 -18.69 -8.15
N ARG A 167 8.63 -18.79 -7.13
CA ARG A 167 8.37 -18.46 -5.72
C ARG A 167 8.24 -16.96 -5.42
N PHE A 168 7.52 -16.21 -6.23
CA PHE A 168 7.22 -14.80 -5.93
C PHE A 168 6.09 -14.63 -4.92
N ARG A 169 5.19 -15.61 -4.82
CA ARG A 169 4.20 -15.66 -3.76
C ARG A 169 4.65 -16.67 -2.70
N ALA A 170 4.66 -16.25 -1.44
CA ALA A 170 5.06 -17.14 -0.35
C ALA A 170 4.05 -18.28 -0.16
N PRO A 171 4.49 -19.53 -0.11
CA PRO A 171 3.65 -20.68 0.26
C PRO A 171 3.13 -20.57 1.69
N GLU A 172 2.05 -21.31 2.01
CA GLU A 172 1.44 -21.28 3.36
C GLU A 172 2.37 -21.77 4.47
N SER A 173 3.32 -22.62 4.17
CA SER A 173 4.34 -23.05 5.12
C SER A 173 5.14 -21.90 5.73
N PHE A 174 5.31 -20.79 5.01
CA PHE A 174 5.95 -19.59 5.57
C PHE A 174 5.07 -18.89 6.62
N ASN A 175 3.75 -18.90 6.46
CA ASN A 175 2.83 -18.41 7.47
C ASN A 175 2.84 -19.30 8.74
N GLU A 176 3.00 -20.61 8.57
CA GLU A 176 3.16 -21.54 9.69
C GLU A 176 4.47 -21.28 10.44
N ILE A 177 5.58 -21.05 9.72
CA ILE A 177 6.87 -20.67 10.32
C ILE A 177 6.72 -19.33 11.08
N ILE A 178 6.06 -18.32 10.51
CA ILE A 178 5.82 -17.03 11.21
C ILE A 178 5.08 -17.26 12.52
N ARG A 179 4.02 -18.06 12.52
CA ARG A 179 3.22 -18.32 13.73
C ARG A 179 4.03 -19.09 14.79
N SER A 180 4.80 -20.11 14.38
CA SER A 180 5.61 -20.89 15.31
C SER A 180 6.77 -20.08 15.90
N SER A 181 7.50 -19.33 15.09
CA SER A 181 8.61 -18.48 15.54
C SER A 181 8.12 -17.35 16.46
N ALA A 182 6.97 -16.75 16.18
CA ALA A 182 6.37 -15.73 17.04
C ALA A 182 5.96 -16.30 18.40
N HIS A 183 5.35 -17.50 18.42
CA HIS A 183 4.97 -18.16 19.67
C HIS A 183 6.20 -18.43 20.57
N GLY A 184 7.29 -18.92 20.00
CA GLY A 184 8.54 -19.22 20.72
C GLY A 184 9.26 -17.98 21.28
N THR A 185 9.01 -16.80 20.75
CA THR A 185 9.71 -15.54 21.09
C THR A 185 8.83 -14.50 21.79
N GLY A 186 7.53 -14.76 21.93
CA GLY A 186 6.57 -13.80 22.51
C GLY A 186 6.21 -12.63 21.58
N ALA A 187 6.52 -12.70 20.29
CA ALA A 187 6.05 -11.74 19.32
C ALA A 187 4.54 -11.89 19.06
N THR A 188 3.87 -10.77 18.77
CA THR A 188 2.44 -10.77 18.45
C THR A 188 2.23 -11.02 16.95
N VAL A 189 1.54 -12.11 16.60
CA VAL A 189 1.12 -12.36 15.22
C VAL A 189 -0.09 -11.50 14.89
N VAL A 190 0.00 -10.75 13.79
CA VAL A 190 -1.12 -10.01 13.18
C VAL A 190 -1.59 -10.82 11.97
N ASP A 191 -2.79 -11.41 12.05
CA ASP A 191 -3.30 -12.25 10.95
C ASP A 191 -3.84 -11.42 9.79
N VAL A 192 -2.90 -10.85 9.03
CA VAL A 192 -3.17 -10.03 7.85
C VAL A 192 -3.89 -10.83 6.77
N GLN A 193 -3.48 -12.09 6.54
CA GLN A 193 -4.10 -12.93 5.51
C GLN A 193 -5.59 -13.13 5.79
N SER A 194 -5.96 -13.50 7.01
CA SER A 194 -7.37 -13.67 7.38
C SER A 194 -8.15 -12.34 7.34
N LYS A 195 -7.51 -11.22 7.73
CA LYS A 195 -8.13 -9.89 7.65
C LYS A 195 -8.47 -9.51 6.22
N LEU A 196 -7.54 -9.74 5.28
CA LEU A 196 -7.76 -9.48 3.85
C LEU A 196 -8.79 -10.45 3.27
N ALA A 197 -8.68 -11.74 3.54
CA ALA A 197 -9.64 -12.74 3.08
C ALA A 197 -11.07 -12.42 3.56
N GLY A 198 -11.23 -12.01 4.82
CA GLY A 198 -12.55 -11.64 5.37
C GLY A 198 -13.18 -10.41 4.72
N ALA A 199 -12.37 -9.54 4.07
CA ALA A 199 -12.83 -8.36 3.34
C ALA A 199 -12.94 -8.61 1.83
N ALA A 200 -12.30 -9.66 1.33
CA ALA A 200 -12.26 -9.99 -0.10
C ALA A 200 -13.60 -10.56 -0.58
N THR A 201 -13.89 -10.35 -1.85
CA THR A 201 -15.07 -10.90 -2.52
C THR A 201 -15.03 -12.43 -2.47
N GLY A 202 -16.06 -13.03 -1.88
CA GLY A 202 -16.13 -14.49 -1.71
C GLY A 202 -15.14 -15.08 -0.72
N GLY A 203 -14.46 -14.26 0.10
CA GLY A 203 -13.48 -14.73 1.07
C GLY A 203 -12.13 -15.12 0.48
N ILE A 204 -11.86 -14.78 -0.78
CA ILE A 204 -10.65 -15.16 -1.52
C ILE A 204 -9.97 -13.88 -2.01
N ILE A 205 -8.71 -13.69 -1.63
CA ILE A 205 -7.95 -12.47 -1.92
C ILE A 205 -7.71 -12.37 -3.44
N GLY A 206 -8.15 -11.25 -4.03
CA GLY A 206 -8.07 -10.99 -5.46
C GLY A 206 -7.74 -9.54 -5.79
N ASN A 207 -8.00 -9.13 -7.04
CA ASN A 207 -7.75 -7.78 -7.54
C ASN A 207 -8.57 -6.68 -6.84
N ASP A 208 -9.59 -7.04 -6.08
CA ASP A 208 -10.32 -6.14 -5.20
C ASP A 208 -9.45 -5.59 -4.06
N LEU A 209 -8.42 -6.33 -3.65
CA LEU A 209 -7.48 -5.93 -2.59
C LEU A 209 -6.00 -5.91 -3.02
N MET A 210 -5.67 -6.44 -4.20
CA MET A 210 -4.31 -6.52 -4.73
C MET A 210 -4.14 -5.75 -6.03
N LEU A 211 -2.95 -5.20 -6.27
CA LEU A 211 -2.56 -4.56 -7.53
C LEU A 211 -2.11 -5.60 -8.56
N GLU A 212 -1.40 -6.60 -8.11
CA GLU A 212 -0.84 -7.71 -8.89
C GLU A 212 -0.69 -8.94 -7.99
N HIS A 213 0.35 -9.75 -8.15
CA HIS A 213 0.51 -11.03 -7.45
C HIS A 213 0.72 -10.92 -5.93
N LEU A 214 1.35 -9.82 -5.42
CA LEU A 214 1.68 -9.70 -3.99
C LEU A 214 1.51 -8.30 -3.37
N HIS A 215 1.49 -7.22 -4.17
CA HIS A 215 1.33 -5.89 -3.60
C HIS A 215 -0.15 -5.54 -3.40
N PRO A 216 -0.57 -5.20 -2.18
CA PRO A 216 -1.92 -4.72 -1.95
C PRO A 216 -2.20 -3.42 -2.70
N ASN A 217 -3.46 -3.23 -3.12
CA ASN A 217 -3.94 -1.93 -3.53
C ASN A 217 -4.19 -1.03 -2.30
N LEU A 218 -4.68 0.18 -2.51
CA LEU A 218 -4.91 1.12 -1.41
C LEU A 218 -5.85 0.55 -0.33
N ALA A 219 -6.90 -0.18 -0.73
CA ALA A 219 -7.83 -0.81 0.20
C ALA A 219 -7.16 -1.94 1.00
N GLY A 220 -6.34 -2.77 0.34
CA GLY A 220 -5.58 -3.84 0.96
C GLY A 220 -4.54 -3.30 1.95
N TYR A 221 -3.76 -2.28 1.58
CA TYR A 221 -2.82 -1.62 2.51
C TYR A 221 -3.53 -1.03 3.71
N PHE A 222 -4.71 -0.46 3.50
CA PHE A 222 -5.49 0.10 4.59
C PHE A 222 -5.95 -0.98 5.59
N LEU A 223 -6.44 -2.11 5.08
CA LEU A 223 -6.83 -3.25 5.92
C LEU A 223 -5.64 -3.84 6.69
N MET A 224 -4.46 -3.92 6.05
CA MET A 224 -3.21 -4.29 6.73
C MET A 224 -2.90 -3.34 7.88
N SER A 225 -2.87 -2.03 7.61
CA SER A 225 -2.59 -1.00 8.61
C SER A 225 -3.58 -1.06 9.78
N ASP A 226 -4.86 -1.25 9.47
CA ASP A 226 -5.93 -1.39 10.46
C ASP A 226 -5.74 -2.63 11.36
N ALA A 227 -5.28 -3.76 10.77
CA ALA A 227 -4.97 -4.96 11.54
C ALA A 227 -3.80 -4.75 12.51
N PHE A 228 -2.71 -4.15 12.03
CA PHE A 228 -1.56 -3.81 12.89
C PHE A 228 -1.95 -2.78 13.96
N TYR A 229 -2.69 -1.74 13.59
CA TYR A 229 -3.16 -0.72 14.52
C TYR A 229 -4.01 -1.33 15.63
N ALA A 230 -4.96 -2.19 15.30
CA ALA A 230 -5.79 -2.88 16.28
C ALA A 230 -4.95 -3.75 17.24
N ALA A 231 -3.97 -4.49 16.72
CA ALA A 231 -3.07 -5.32 17.53
C ALA A 231 -2.19 -4.45 18.46
N MET A 232 -1.65 -3.34 17.98
CA MET A 232 -0.84 -2.41 18.76
C MET A 232 -1.67 -1.73 19.86
N MET A 233 -2.91 -1.31 19.55
CA MET A 233 -3.83 -0.75 20.55
C MET A 233 -4.20 -1.77 21.63
N ALA A 234 -4.46 -3.02 21.24
CA ALA A 234 -4.73 -4.09 22.19
C ALA A 234 -3.54 -4.36 23.13
N ALA A 235 -2.32 -4.19 22.66
CA ALA A 235 -1.08 -4.26 23.45
C ALA A 235 -0.74 -2.96 24.19
N THR A 236 -1.63 -1.97 24.19
CA THR A 236 -1.48 -0.68 24.86
C THR A 236 -0.22 0.10 24.39
N ILE A 237 0.21 -0.13 23.15
CA ILE A 237 1.28 0.66 22.53
C ILE A 237 0.77 2.09 22.34
N GLY A 238 1.50 3.07 22.87
CA GLY A 238 1.09 4.49 22.89
C GLY A 238 0.57 4.98 24.23
N GLY A 239 0.48 4.08 25.22
CA GLY A 239 0.09 4.41 26.60
C GLY A 239 -1.43 4.43 26.81
N SER A 240 -1.85 4.55 28.08
CA SER A 240 -3.26 4.51 28.49
C SER A 240 -4.11 5.71 28.04
N GLY A 241 -3.48 6.76 27.50
CA GLY A 241 -4.14 7.96 26.96
C GLY A 241 -4.28 7.97 25.44
N ALA A 242 -3.83 6.93 24.74
CA ALA A 242 -3.94 6.86 23.29
C ALA A 242 -5.42 6.84 22.86
N ARG A 243 -5.79 7.79 22.00
CA ARG A 243 -7.15 7.84 21.43
C ARG A 243 -7.22 6.90 20.24
N PHE A 244 -8.23 6.05 20.23
CA PHE A 244 -8.55 5.24 19.05
C PHE A 244 -9.01 6.15 17.91
N VAL A 245 -8.39 6.00 16.73
CA VAL A 245 -8.83 6.63 15.49
C VAL A 245 -9.65 5.61 14.72
N ASP A 246 -10.90 5.93 14.44
CA ASP A 246 -11.76 5.04 13.67
C ASP A 246 -11.32 4.95 12.21
N THR A 247 -11.59 3.81 11.60
CA THR A 247 -11.19 3.47 10.24
C THR A 247 -11.74 4.47 9.19
N ALA A 248 -12.94 5.01 9.37
CA ALA A 248 -13.53 5.95 8.41
C ALA A 248 -12.79 7.30 8.44
N THR A 249 -12.47 7.80 9.64
CA THR A 249 -11.63 8.99 9.82
C THR A 249 -10.25 8.81 9.22
N ALA A 250 -9.57 7.70 9.54
CA ALA A 250 -8.24 7.40 9.01
C ALA A 250 -8.24 7.31 7.47
N ARG A 251 -9.26 6.69 6.86
CA ARG A 251 -9.41 6.63 5.39
C ARG A 251 -9.60 8.00 4.75
N LYS A 252 -10.33 8.89 5.40
CA LYS A 252 -10.55 10.25 4.90
C LYS A 252 -9.26 11.07 4.93
N GLU A 253 -8.41 10.82 5.93
CA GLU A 253 -7.19 11.60 6.17
C GLU A 253 -5.95 11.05 5.43
N ILE A 254 -6.04 9.90 4.75
CA ILE A 254 -4.90 9.32 4.03
C ILE A 254 -4.41 10.26 2.91
N PRO A 255 -3.12 10.62 2.86
CA PRO A 255 -2.60 11.62 1.93
C PRO A 255 -2.26 11.04 0.56
N VAL A 256 -3.12 10.19 0.01
CA VAL A 256 -2.96 9.67 -1.36
C VAL A 256 -3.59 10.65 -2.34
N THR A 257 -2.77 11.23 -3.20
CA THR A 257 -3.22 12.17 -4.23
C THR A 257 -3.73 11.44 -5.45
N GLU A 258 -4.68 12.05 -6.18
CA GLU A 258 -5.22 11.46 -7.42
C GLU A 258 -4.13 11.28 -8.49
N ALA A 259 -3.25 12.28 -8.68
CA ALA A 259 -2.12 12.16 -9.60
C ALA A 259 -1.19 11.01 -9.20
N GLY A 260 -0.96 10.83 -7.88
CA GLY A 260 -0.14 9.73 -7.36
C GLY A 260 -0.76 8.37 -7.62
N ARG A 261 -2.07 8.24 -7.38
CA ARG A 261 -2.84 7.02 -7.62
C ARG A 261 -2.78 6.61 -9.08
N LEU A 262 -3.06 7.53 -10.01
CA LEU A 262 -3.02 7.29 -11.46
C LEU A 262 -1.62 6.87 -11.93
N ALA A 263 -0.59 7.61 -11.53
CA ALA A 263 0.78 7.28 -11.90
C ALA A 263 1.21 5.90 -11.37
N ALA A 264 0.79 5.53 -10.16
CA ALA A 264 1.07 4.22 -9.58
C ALA A 264 0.33 3.10 -10.35
N GLU A 265 -0.96 3.28 -10.67
CA GLU A 265 -1.73 2.32 -11.46
C GLU A 265 -1.10 2.05 -12.84
N TRP A 266 -0.67 3.10 -13.54
CA TRP A 266 -0.01 2.94 -14.85
C TRP A 266 1.36 2.25 -14.74
N ARG A 267 2.12 2.49 -13.66
CA ARG A 267 3.37 1.75 -13.41
C ARG A 267 3.12 0.26 -13.22
N ILE A 268 2.07 -0.10 -12.46
CA ILE A 268 1.69 -1.50 -12.27
C ILE A 268 1.20 -2.12 -13.59
N GLN A 269 0.38 -1.40 -14.37
CA GLN A 269 -0.05 -1.90 -15.68
C GLN A 269 1.13 -2.14 -16.62
N ARG A 270 2.09 -1.21 -16.66
CA ARG A 270 3.34 -1.38 -17.43
C ARG A 270 4.16 -2.56 -16.93
N LEU A 271 4.29 -2.72 -15.60
CA LEU A 271 4.97 -3.86 -14.98
C LEU A 271 4.32 -5.19 -15.35
N LYS A 272 3.00 -5.25 -15.28
CA LYS A 272 2.22 -6.45 -15.65
C LYS A 272 2.31 -6.81 -17.13
N GLY A 273 2.74 -5.90 -17.99
CA GLY A 273 3.03 -6.14 -19.41
C GLY A 273 4.38 -6.81 -19.66
N ASP A 274 5.17 -7.13 -18.64
CA ASP A 274 6.51 -7.71 -18.77
C ASP A 274 6.62 -9.01 -17.95
N TRP A 275 7.76 -9.69 -18.04
CA TRP A 275 8.04 -10.89 -17.24
C TRP A 275 7.93 -10.58 -15.72
N PRO A 276 7.33 -11.42 -14.89
CA PRO A 276 6.86 -12.79 -15.13
C PRO A 276 5.41 -12.93 -15.60
N PHE A 277 4.66 -11.84 -15.79
CA PHE A 277 3.26 -11.87 -16.17
C PHE A 277 3.07 -12.25 -17.65
N HIS A 278 4.04 -11.89 -18.48
CA HIS A 278 4.11 -12.27 -19.89
C HIS A 278 5.55 -12.70 -20.26
N GLU A 279 5.69 -13.70 -21.10
CA GLU A 279 6.99 -14.13 -21.62
C GLU A 279 7.60 -13.06 -22.53
N GLU A 280 6.76 -12.45 -23.37
CA GLU A 280 7.14 -11.33 -24.25
C GLU A 280 6.50 -10.03 -23.74
N ARG A 281 7.31 -8.97 -23.71
CA ARG A 281 6.86 -7.66 -23.27
C ARG A 281 5.69 -7.16 -24.10
N GLN A 282 4.59 -6.86 -23.44
CA GLN A 282 3.41 -6.27 -24.05
C GLN A 282 3.56 -4.75 -24.17
N PRO A 283 3.12 -4.14 -25.26
CA PRO A 283 3.16 -2.68 -25.41
C PRO A 283 2.21 -2.03 -24.40
N PHE A 284 2.70 -0.99 -23.73
CA PHE A 284 1.89 -0.17 -22.83
C PHE A 284 1.71 1.23 -23.41
N SER A 285 0.47 1.70 -23.48
CA SER A 285 0.14 3.06 -23.89
C SER A 285 -0.77 3.72 -22.87
N LEU A 286 -0.50 5.00 -22.58
CA LEU A 286 -1.38 5.77 -21.70
C LEU A 286 -2.70 6.09 -22.39
N PRO A 287 -3.82 6.05 -21.66
CA PRO A 287 -5.11 6.50 -22.18
C PRO A 287 -5.08 8.01 -22.43
N PRO A 288 -5.88 8.56 -23.37
CA PRO A 288 -6.02 10.00 -23.52
C PRO A 288 -6.45 10.67 -22.19
N PRO A 289 -5.80 11.78 -21.77
CA PRO A 289 -6.15 12.43 -20.51
C PRO A 289 -7.52 13.11 -20.61
N LYS A 290 -8.36 12.91 -19.62
CA LYS A 290 -9.71 13.49 -19.52
C LYS A 290 -9.75 14.82 -18.77
N GLY A 291 -8.67 15.15 -18.03
CA GLY A 291 -8.60 16.35 -17.22
C GLY A 291 -7.17 16.76 -16.87
N GLU A 292 -7.04 17.88 -16.15
CA GLU A 292 -5.74 18.47 -15.81
C GLU A 292 -4.90 17.58 -14.90
N ILE A 293 -5.52 16.94 -13.91
CA ILE A 293 -4.81 16.02 -12.99
C ILE A 293 -4.26 14.80 -13.73
N GLU A 294 -5.00 14.28 -14.71
CA GLU A 294 -4.51 13.18 -15.54
C GLU A 294 -3.32 13.60 -16.40
N LYS A 295 -3.33 14.84 -16.97
CA LYS A 295 -2.17 15.38 -17.71
C LYS A 295 -0.95 15.51 -16.81
N ILE A 296 -1.12 16.03 -15.58
CA ILE A 296 -0.05 16.14 -14.60
C ILE A 296 0.50 14.74 -14.27
N ALA A 297 -0.38 13.78 -14.00
CA ALA A 297 0.00 12.40 -13.70
C ALA A 297 0.75 11.74 -14.87
N GLN A 298 0.31 11.97 -16.12
CA GLN A 298 0.98 11.46 -17.33
C GLN A 298 2.37 12.07 -17.51
N ALA A 299 2.50 13.38 -17.34
CA ALA A 299 3.79 14.06 -17.44
C ALA A 299 4.77 13.55 -16.35
N TRP A 300 4.26 13.31 -15.14
CA TRP A 300 5.06 12.70 -14.08
C TRP A 300 5.41 11.24 -14.39
N PHE A 301 4.46 10.43 -14.81
CA PHE A 301 4.69 9.03 -15.21
C PHE A 301 5.72 8.91 -16.33
N ALA A 302 5.69 9.82 -17.32
CA ALA A 302 6.61 9.86 -18.46
C ALA A 302 7.99 10.46 -18.12
N GLY A 303 8.24 10.87 -16.88
CA GLY A 303 9.50 11.52 -16.48
C GLY A 303 9.67 12.95 -16.99
N GLN A 304 8.65 13.54 -17.63
CA GLN A 304 8.65 14.93 -18.12
C GLN A 304 8.45 15.94 -16.98
N MET A 305 7.98 15.49 -15.82
CA MET A 305 7.73 16.30 -14.64
C MET A 305 8.24 15.56 -13.40
N SER A 306 8.93 16.27 -12.49
CA SER A 306 9.32 15.70 -11.20
C SER A 306 8.09 15.49 -10.29
N TRP A 307 8.21 14.63 -9.29
CA TRP A 307 7.17 14.47 -8.29
C TRP A 307 6.81 15.79 -7.60
N ALA A 308 7.81 16.59 -7.21
CA ALA A 308 7.59 17.88 -6.56
C ALA A 308 6.78 18.84 -7.45
N ASN A 309 7.15 18.94 -8.73
CA ASN A 309 6.43 19.78 -9.69
C ASN A 309 5.00 19.25 -9.94
N ALA A 310 4.80 17.93 -9.94
CA ALA A 310 3.47 17.34 -10.09
C ALA A 310 2.57 17.65 -8.87
N MET A 311 3.14 17.59 -7.65
CA MET A 311 2.41 17.98 -6.44
C MET A 311 2.08 19.49 -6.44
N ASP A 312 3.03 20.35 -6.78
CA ASP A 312 2.81 21.79 -6.87
C ASP A 312 1.74 22.15 -7.91
N ALA A 313 1.84 21.59 -9.12
CA ALA A 313 0.83 21.79 -10.15
C ALA A 313 -0.56 21.30 -9.74
N SER A 314 -0.64 20.15 -9.05
CA SER A 314 -1.89 19.60 -8.52
C SER A 314 -2.49 20.51 -7.44
N LEU A 315 -1.67 21.02 -6.53
CA LEU A 315 -2.07 21.93 -5.46
C LEU A 315 -2.65 23.24 -6.05
N VAL A 316 -1.93 23.85 -6.98
CA VAL A 316 -2.36 25.07 -7.67
C VAL A 316 -3.68 24.85 -8.42
N TYR A 317 -3.79 23.73 -9.14
CA TYR A 317 -5.01 23.38 -9.84
C TYR A 317 -6.21 23.26 -8.90
N TYR A 318 -6.09 22.48 -7.83
CA TYR A 318 -7.19 22.25 -6.89
C TYR A 318 -7.60 23.53 -6.16
N GLN A 319 -6.66 24.37 -5.77
CA GLN A 319 -6.96 25.68 -5.19
C GLN A 319 -7.71 26.61 -6.18
N ARG A 320 -7.30 26.61 -7.46
CA ARG A 320 -7.95 27.41 -8.50
C ARG A 320 -9.41 27.02 -8.75
N VAL A 321 -9.70 25.71 -8.67
CA VAL A 321 -11.06 25.20 -8.91
C VAL A 321 -11.89 25.06 -7.63
N GLY A 322 -11.37 25.53 -6.47
CA GLY A 322 -12.08 25.52 -5.20
C GLY A 322 -12.20 24.13 -4.53
N ARG A 323 -11.41 23.14 -4.97
CA ARG A 323 -11.40 21.80 -4.37
C ARG A 323 -10.36 21.75 -3.24
N TYR A 324 -10.69 22.40 -2.12
CA TYR A 324 -9.72 22.59 -1.03
C TYR A 324 -9.40 21.30 -0.25
N ASP A 325 -10.33 20.33 -0.16
CA ASP A 325 -10.04 19.03 0.47
C ASP A 325 -8.95 18.27 -0.29
N GLU A 326 -9.02 18.25 -1.62
CA GLU A 326 -7.98 17.64 -2.46
C GLU A 326 -6.67 18.45 -2.40
N ALA A 327 -6.76 19.78 -2.38
CA ALA A 327 -5.58 20.62 -2.20
C ALA A 327 -4.90 20.34 -0.86
N ALA A 328 -5.66 20.19 0.23
CA ALA A 328 -5.15 19.82 1.53
C ALA A 328 -4.48 18.45 1.52
N ARG A 329 -5.06 17.47 0.83
CA ARG A 329 -4.46 16.13 0.66
C ARG A 329 -3.11 16.17 -0.04
N VAL A 330 -2.98 16.98 -1.11
CA VAL A 330 -1.70 17.22 -1.78
C VAL A 330 -0.70 17.88 -0.85
N ALA A 331 -1.11 18.93 -0.14
CA ALA A 331 -0.24 19.67 0.79
C ALA A 331 0.24 18.77 1.95
N VAL A 332 -0.62 17.93 2.50
CA VAL A 332 -0.25 16.93 3.53
C VAL A 332 0.74 15.91 2.98
N ASN A 333 0.53 15.42 1.75
CA ASN A 333 1.46 14.50 1.10
C ASN A 333 2.87 15.11 1.00
N VAL A 334 2.97 16.38 0.60
CA VAL A 334 4.24 17.11 0.56
C VAL A 334 4.82 17.31 1.97
N ALA A 335 4.01 17.70 2.96
CA ALA A 335 4.48 17.90 4.33
C ALA A 335 5.01 16.60 4.97
N MET A 336 4.43 15.46 4.64
CA MET A 336 4.91 14.15 5.09
C MET A 336 6.21 13.73 4.39
N ALA A 337 6.41 14.12 3.12
CA ALA A 337 7.66 13.88 2.40
C ALA A 337 8.82 14.73 2.94
N PHE A 338 8.53 15.90 3.50
CA PHE A 338 9.51 16.83 4.08
C PHE A 338 9.21 17.10 5.57
N PRO A 339 9.37 16.11 6.45
CA PRO A 339 8.88 16.18 7.83
C PRO A 339 9.62 17.22 8.72
N PHE A 340 10.75 17.72 8.28
CA PHE A 340 11.57 18.72 9.02
C PHE A 340 11.48 20.13 8.42
N GLU A 341 10.62 20.34 7.42
CA GLU A 341 10.41 21.64 6.80
C GLU A 341 9.10 22.27 7.28
N ALA A 342 9.16 23.53 7.69
CA ALA A 342 8.02 24.24 8.23
C ALA A 342 7.03 24.68 7.12
N ASN A 343 7.54 25.11 5.97
CA ASN A 343 6.70 25.65 4.91
C ASN A 343 5.65 24.68 4.35
N PRO A 344 5.95 23.39 4.06
CA PRO A 344 4.91 22.43 3.66
C PRO A 344 3.80 22.26 4.69
N ARG A 345 4.14 22.26 5.99
CA ARG A 345 3.17 22.18 7.09
C ARG A 345 2.29 23.42 7.16
N PHE A 346 2.89 24.60 7.02
CA PHE A 346 2.16 25.85 6.91
C PHE A 346 1.17 25.84 5.73
N VAL A 347 1.60 25.37 4.55
CA VAL A 347 0.73 25.25 3.37
C VAL A 347 -0.44 24.30 3.64
N ALA A 348 -0.18 23.13 4.23
CA ALA A 348 -1.23 22.17 4.58
C ALA A 348 -2.28 22.79 5.52
N GLY A 349 -1.85 23.42 6.62
CA GLY A 349 -2.75 24.09 7.55
C GLY A 349 -3.51 25.27 6.93
N SER A 350 -2.83 26.08 6.11
CA SER A 350 -3.46 27.23 5.45
C SER A 350 -4.52 26.83 4.43
N VAL A 351 -4.31 25.74 3.70
CA VAL A 351 -5.31 25.20 2.75
C VAL A 351 -6.53 24.68 3.51
N MET A 352 -6.31 23.98 4.63
CA MET A 352 -7.40 23.48 5.47
C MET A 352 -8.23 24.61 6.11
N LEU A 353 -7.61 25.74 6.51
CA LEU A 353 -8.34 26.92 6.97
C LEU A 353 -9.24 27.48 5.86
N LYS A 354 -8.75 27.55 4.62
CA LYS A 354 -9.56 27.98 3.48
C LYS A 354 -10.76 27.06 3.20
N ASP A 355 -10.64 25.78 3.54
CA ASP A 355 -11.73 24.80 3.47
C ASP A 355 -12.69 24.90 4.67
N GLY A 356 -12.37 25.73 5.67
CA GLY A 356 -13.12 25.86 6.93
C GLY A 356 -12.87 24.72 7.93
N ASP A 357 -11.91 23.83 7.65
CA ASP A 357 -11.56 22.71 8.55
C ASP A 357 -10.46 23.13 9.55
N THR A 358 -10.82 24.04 10.42
CA THR A 358 -9.93 24.58 11.46
C THR A 358 -9.38 23.50 12.39
N ARG A 359 -10.20 22.47 12.69
CA ARG A 359 -9.78 21.37 13.55
C ARG A 359 -8.58 20.58 12.98
N ARG A 360 -8.62 20.31 11.67
CA ARG A 360 -7.50 19.63 10.98
C ARG A 360 -6.33 20.58 10.70
N ALA A 361 -6.58 21.86 10.52
CA ALA A 361 -5.56 22.86 10.24
C ALA A 361 -4.59 23.11 11.42
N LEU A 362 -5.13 23.21 12.63
CA LEU A 362 -4.36 23.61 13.82
C LEU A 362 -3.11 22.78 14.11
N PRO A 363 -3.13 21.43 14.07
CA PRO A 363 -1.92 20.63 14.28
C PRO A 363 -0.81 20.96 13.29
N TRP A 364 -1.14 21.22 12.03
CA TRP A 364 -0.18 21.56 10.98
C TRP A 364 0.40 22.95 11.16
N LEU A 365 -0.44 23.96 11.47
CA LEU A 365 0.00 25.33 11.72
C LEU A 365 0.86 25.43 12.98
N ARG A 366 0.48 24.72 14.06
CA ARG A 366 1.27 24.63 15.28
C ARG A 366 2.63 24.02 14.98
N SER A 367 2.68 22.90 14.28
CA SER A 367 3.94 22.24 13.93
C SER A 367 4.83 23.11 13.03
N ALA A 368 4.26 23.89 12.10
CA ALA A 368 5.03 24.85 11.30
C ALA A 368 5.65 25.95 12.20
N ALA A 369 4.85 26.51 13.10
CA ALA A 369 5.31 27.54 14.05
C ALA A 369 6.32 27.01 15.09
N GLU A 370 6.27 25.71 15.43
CA GLU A 370 7.28 25.07 16.31
C GLU A 370 8.62 24.90 15.59
N LEU A 371 8.59 24.48 14.32
CA LEU A 371 9.82 24.31 13.52
C LEU A 371 10.52 25.64 13.24
N GLU A 372 9.75 26.70 12.95
CA GLU A 372 10.27 28.04 12.73
C GLU A 372 9.58 29.04 13.64
N SER A 373 9.95 29.01 14.91
CA SER A 373 9.25 29.72 15.97
C SER A 373 9.38 31.26 15.95
N ARG A 374 10.22 31.80 15.07
CA ARG A 374 10.44 33.23 14.88
C ARG A 374 9.95 33.72 13.51
N ASN A 375 9.16 32.93 12.79
CA ASN A 375 8.61 33.31 11.49
C ASN A 375 7.21 33.94 11.67
N PRO A 376 7.06 35.29 11.50
CA PRO A 376 5.80 35.98 11.71
C PRO A 376 4.66 35.45 10.81
N LYS A 377 4.98 35.03 9.59
CA LYS A 377 3.97 34.44 8.65
C LYS A 377 3.32 33.19 9.23
N PHE A 378 4.11 32.29 9.84
CA PHE A 378 3.58 31.05 10.41
C PHE A 378 2.82 31.30 11.70
N LEU A 379 3.31 32.24 12.52
CA LEU A 379 2.62 32.68 13.73
C LEU A 379 1.28 33.34 13.41
N MET A 380 1.20 34.21 12.39
CA MET A 380 -0.04 34.82 11.95
C MET A 380 -1.08 33.79 11.50
N ALA A 381 -0.66 32.78 10.73
CA ALA A 381 -1.58 31.72 10.32
C ALA A 381 -2.05 30.86 11.50
N LEU A 382 -1.16 30.58 12.47
CA LEU A 382 -1.53 29.88 13.70
C LEU A 382 -2.52 30.70 14.53
N ALA A 383 -2.30 32.01 14.67
CA ALA A 383 -3.20 32.90 15.39
C ALA A 383 -4.59 32.96 14.72
N GLN A 384 -4.62 33.01 13.38
CA GLN A 384 -5.88 32.90 12.63
C GLN A 384 -6.59 31.57 12.93
N GLY A 385 -5.86 30.46 12.87
CA GLY A 385 -6.43 29.14 13.18
C GLY A 385 -6.99 29.06 14.60
N TYR A 386 -6.30 29.59 15.59
CA TYR A 386 -6.82 29.67 16.96
C TYR A 386 -8.08 30.52 17.05
N PHE A 387 -8.09 31.69 16.39
CA PHE A 387 -9.24 32.58 16.38
C PHE A 387 -10.47 31.90 15.77
N GLU A 388 -10.33 31.26 14.62
CA GLU A 388 -11.41 30.51 13.95
C GLU A 388 -11.90 29.29 14.77
N ALA A 389 -11.04 28.74 15.62
CA ALA A 389 -11.38 27.65 16.55
C ALA A 389 -12.08 28.15 17.83
N GLY A 390 -12.26 29.47 18.01
CA GLY A 390 -12.77 30.05 19.25
C GLY A 390 -11.77 30.08 20.42
N MET A 391 -10.49 29.80 20.13
CA MET A 391 -9.38 29.82 21.10
C MET A 391 -8.76 31.21 21.14
N PHE A 392 -9.56 32.19 21.61
CA PHE A 392 -9.23 33.61 21.49
C PHE A 392 -8.03 34.03 22.32
N GLN A 393 -7.87 33.44 23.50
CA GLN A 393 -6.72 33.73 24.36
C GLN A 393 -5.40 33.24 23.74
N GLU A 394 -5.38 32.02 23.21
CA GLU A 394 -4.23 31.45 22.50
C GLU A 394 -3.90 32.27 21.24
N SER A 395 -4.93 32.74 20.53
CA SER A 395 -4.75 33.63 19.39
C SER A 395 -4.06 34.93 19.81
N ALA A 396 -4.53 35.58 20.89
CA ALA A 396 -3.94 36.80 21.39
C ALA A 396 -2.47 36.63 21.80
N VAL A 397 -2.14 35.56 22.52
CA VAL A 397 -0.75 35.24 22.92
C VAL A 397 0.17 35.09 21.70
N VAL A 398 -0.28 34.41 20.64
CA VAL A 398 0.51 34.26 19.41
C VAL A 398 0.67 35.58 18.68
N LEU A 399 -0.37 36.42 18.64
CA LEU A 399 -0.31 37.77 18.02
C LEU A 399 0.65 38.71 18.78
N GLU A 400 0.65 38.68 20.11
CA GLU A 400 1.65 39.41 20.91
C GLU A 400 3.07 39.01 20.53
N ARG A 401 3.31 37.71 20.32
CA ARG A 401 4.60 37.22 19.85
C ARG A 401 4.96 37.71 18.45
N VAL A 402 3.97 37.80 17.53
CA VAL A 402 4.20 38.44 16.21
C VAL A 402 4.66 39.87 16.38
N LEU A 403 4.00 40.67 17.24
CA LEU A 403 4.35 42.08 17.47
C LEU A 403 5.69 42.27 18.18
N LEU A 404 6.15 41.28 18.98
CA LEU A 404 7.50 41.30 19.54
C LEU A 404 8.57 41.08 18.45
N LEU A 405 8.26 40.35 17.39
CA LEU A 405 9.17 40.08 16.27
C LEU A 405 9.10 41.16 15.20
N GLU A 406 7.91 41.70 14.94
CA GLU A 406 7.61 42.74 13.98
C GLU A 406 6.66 43.79 14.62
N PRO A 407 7.18 44.77 15.35
CA PRO A 407 6.36 45.79 16.04
C PRO A 407 5.43 46.57 15.11
N GLU A 408 5.85 46.74 13.85
CA GLU A 408 5.07 47.49 12.83
C GLU A 408 4.32 46.55 11.88
N HIS A 409 4.00 45.31 12.30
CA HIS A 409 3.26 44.36 11.45
C HIS A 409 1.89 44.95 11.07
N PRO A 410 1.54 45.02 9.75
CA PRO A 410 0.45 45.84 9.27
C PRO A 410 -0.94 45.45 9.78
N THR A 411 -1.16 44.21 10.16
CA THR A 411 -2.48 43.69 10.55
C THR A 411 -2.54 43.07 11.94
N ALA A 412 -1.39 42.66 12.52
CA ALA A 412 -1.38 41.99 13.82
C ALA A 412 -2.01 42.78 14.97
N PRO A 413 -1.86 44.14 15.07
CA PRO A 413 -2.52 44.91 16.12
C PRO A 413 -4.03 44.78 16.08
N GLN A 414 -4.63 44.87 14.89
CA GLN A 414 -6.08 44.78 14.73
C GLN A 414 -6.61 43.38 15.08
N TYR A 415 -5.88 42.33 14.67
CA TYR A 415 -6.26 40.97 15.02
C TYR A 415 -6.12 40.71 16.53
N LEU A 416 -5.08 41.26 17.18
CA LEU A 416 -4.91 41.17 18.63
C LEU A 416 -6.05 41.83 19.40
N GLU A 417 -6.45 43.03 19.00
CA GLU A 417 -7.61 43.73 19.61
C GLU A 417 -8.88 42.88 19.48
N ARG A 418 -9.15 42.36 18.30
CA ARG A 418 -10.31 41.47 18.05
C ARG A 418 -10.25 40.19 18.90
N ALA A 419 -9.09 39.57 19.00
CA ALA A 419 -8.92 38.35 19.79
C ALA A 419 -9.14 38.59 21.29
N ARG A 420 -8.64 39.73 21.82
CA ARG A 420 -8.86 40.13 23.21
C ARG A 420 -10.33 40.43 23.50
N ALA A 421 -10.96 41.21 22.63
CA ALA A 421 -12.41 41.53 22.78
C ALA A 421 -13.28 40.27 22.74
N ALA A 422 -12.93 39.28 21.88
CA ALA A 422 -13.66 38.02 21.80
C ALA A 422 -13.37 37.08 22.99
N ALA A 423 -12.25 37.27 23.69
CA ALA A 423 -11.90 36.49 24.89
C ALA A 423 -12.60 36.98 26.17
N GLU A 424 -13.08 38.26 26.18
CA GLU A 424 -13.76 38.88 27.31
C GLU A 424 -15.31 38.72 27.26
N GLY A 425 -15.87 38.38 26.12
CA GLY A 425 -17.31 38.19 25.89
C GLY A 425 -17.73 36.72 25.86
#